data_de7c5b0eee1d53fa842b91070f79bc01
#
_entry.id   de7c5b0eee1d53fa842b91070f79bc01
#
_cell.length_a   1.000
_cell.length_b   1.000
_cell.length_c   1.000
_cell.angle_alpha   90.00
_cell.angle_beta   90.00
_cell.angle_gamma   90.00
#
_symmetry.space_group_name_H-M   'P 1'
#
loop_
_entity.id
_entity.type
_entity.pdbx_description
1 polymer ?
#
loop_
_entity_poly.entity_id
_entity_poly.type
_entity_poly.pdbx_seq_one_letter_code
_entity_poly.pdbx_strand_id
1 'polypeptide(L)' 'MKNSKYTSYDELPLFLNAEMVADLLGVSISKCYALMDEKDFPSLRMGSRIVVPKEKFQQWVELRTGGKA' A
#
# COMPACT_ATOMS: atom_id res chain seq x y z
N MET A 1 13.15 14.34 -5.38
CA MET A 1 12.06 13.49 -5.32
C MET A 1 12.46 12.05 -5.06
N LYS A 2 11.67 11.39 -4.28
CA LYS A 2 12.00 10.06 -3.93
C LYS A 2 11.35 9.07 -4.86
N ASN A 3 12.10 8.17 -5.39
CA ASN A 3 11.56 7.15 -6.28
C ASN A 3 11.39 5.85 -5.57
N SER A 4 10.31 5.18 -5.84
CA SER A 4 10.12 3.84 -5.34
C SER A 4 11.12 2.93 -6.02
N LYS A 5 11.59 1.93 -5.35
CA LYS A 5 12.46 0.94 -5.94
C LYS A 5 11.69 -0.04 -6.82
N TYR A 6 10.36 0.04 -6.82
CA TYR A 6 9.55 -0.86 -7.64
C TYR A 6 8.97 -0.09 -8.80
N THR A 7 9.00 -0.66 -9.98
CA THR A 7 8.48 -0.02 -11.18
C THR A 7 7.21 -0.67 -11.68
N SER A 8 6.87 -1.81 -11.15
CA SER A 8 5.60 -2.44 -11.54
C SER A 8 5.10 -3.31 -10.40
N TYR A 9 3.83 -3.61 -10.41
CA TYR A 9 3.24 -4.46 -9.38
C TYR A 9 3.79 -5.89 -9.44
N ASP A 10 4.23 -6.31 -10.59
CA ASP A 10 4.79 -7.66 -10.73
C ASP A 10 6.05 -7.86 -9.92
N GLU A 11 6.74 -6.80 -9.61
CA GLU A 11 7.97 -6.88 -8.83
C GLU A 11 7.71 -6.99 -7.33
N LEU A 12 6.47 -6.80 -6.92
CA LEU A 12 6.13 -6.80 -5.51
C LEU A 12 5.80 -8.19 -5.02
N PRO A 13 6.09 -8.48 -3.75
CA PRO A 13 5.64 -9.76 -3.19
C PRO A 13 4.13 -9.77 -3.03
N LEU A 14 3.57 -10.91 -2.74
CA LEU A 14 2.12 -11.06 -2.60
C LEU A 14 1.57 -10.23 -1.46
N PHE A 15 2.35 -10.04 -0.40
CA PHE A 15 1.94 -9.23 0.75
C PHE A 15 2.94 -8.11 0.95
N LEU A 16 2.45 -6.92 1.20
CA LEU A 16 3.28 -5.76 1.39
C LEU A 16 3.30 -5.36 2.86
N ASN A 17 4.40 -4.82 3.34
CA ASN A 17 4.45 -4.28 4.69
C ASN A 17 4.30 -2.76 4.65
N ALA A 18 4.23 -2.13 5.81
CA ALA A 18 4.01 -0.68 5.88
C ALA A 18 5.10 0.11 5.19
N GLU A 19 6.33 -0.33 5.32
CA GLU A 19 7.45 0.38 4.68
C GLU A 19 7.34 0.34 3.17
N MET A 20 6.95 -0.80 2.64
CA MET A 20 6.77 -0.94 1.20
C MET A 20 5.63 -0.08 0.70
N VAL A 21 4.54 -0.06 1.42
CA VAL A 21 3.38 0.75 1.04
C VAL A 21 3.75 2.23 1.10
N ALA A 22 4.46 2.66 2.12
CA ALA A 22 4.89 4.05 2.25
C ALA A 22 5.78 4.44 1.08
N ASP A 23 6.69 3.57 0.71
CA ASP A 23 7.60 3.81 -0.41
C ASP A 23 6.83 3.90 -1.72
N LEU A 24 5.90 3.01 -1.93
CA LEU A 24 5.10 3.01 -3.16
C LEU A 24 4.24 4.25 -3.29
N LEU A 25 3.71 4.72 -2.18
CA LEU A 25 2.86 5.90 -2.19
C LEU A 25 3.66 7.21 -2.09
N GLY A 26 4.92 7.12 -1.72
CA GLY A 26 5.74 8.31 -1.58
C GLY A 26 5.39 9.14 -0.35
N VAL A 27 4.97 8.48 0.72
CA VAL A 27 4.59 9.18 1.97
C VAL A 27 5.48 8.72 3.11
N SER A 28 5.46 9.45 4.20
CA SER A 28 6.21 9.06 5.38
C SER A 28 5.59 7.82 6.00
N ILE A 29 6.36 7.11 6.78
CA ILE A 29 5.88 5.90 7.44
C ILE A 29 4.75 6.22 8.41
N SER A 30 4.82 7.35 9.09
CA SER A 30 3.79 7.74 10.02
C SER A 30 2.49 8.03 9.28
N LYS A 31 2.55 8.69 8.16
CA LYS A 31 1.39 8.95 7.35
C LYS A 31 0.81 7.65 6.79
N CYS A 32 1.68 6.72 6.46
CA CYS A 32 1.26 5.43 5.97
C CYS A 32 0.47 4.66 7.03
N TYR A 33 0.94 4.68 8.27
CA TYR A 33 0.21 4.01 9.35
C TYR A 33 -1.16 4.64 9.58
N ALA A 34 -1.27 5.95 9.48
CA ALA A 34 -2.55 6.60 9.60
C ALA A 34 -3.50 6.16 8.48
N LEU A 35 -2.97 6.02 7.28
CA LEU A 35 -3.75 5.57 6.15
C LEU A 35 -4.20 4.12 6.34
N MET A 36 -3.33 3.29 6.83
CA MET A 36 -3.64 1.88 7.04
C MET A 36 -4.69 1.66 8.12
N ASP A 37 -4.92 2.66 8.95
CA ASP A 37 -5.95 2.60 9.96
C ASP A 37 -7.33 2.91 9.42
N GLU A 38 -7.43 3.39 8.21
CA GLU A 38 -8.72 3.71 7.62
C GLU A 38 -9.48 2.45 7.27
N LYS A 39 -10.76 2.49 7.38
CA LYS A 39 -11.60 1.32 7.13
C LYS A 39 -11.54 0.86 5.69
N ASP A 40 -11.38 1.78 4.78
CA ASP A 40 -11.35 1.46 3.37
C ASP A 40 -10.05 0.87 2.93
N PHE A 41 -8.99 1.05 3.70
CA PHE A 41 -7.67 0.58 3.27
C PHE A 41 -7.58 -0.93 3.48
N PRO A 42 -7.09 -1.68 2.51
CA PRO A 42 -7.09 -3.15 2.58
C PRO A 42 -5.94 -3.71 3.41
N SER A 43 -5.86 -3.32 4.66
CA SER A 43 -4.83 -3.84 5.55
C SER A 43 -5.33 -5.06 6.29
N LEU A 44 -4.42 -5.94 6.63
CA LEU A 44 -4.70 -7.17 7.35
C LEU A 44 -3.81 -7.22 8.57
N ARG A 45 -4.38 -7.28 9.75
CA ARG A 45 -3.61 -7.36 10.98
C ARG A 45 -3.36 -8.80 11.34
N MET A 46 -2.08 -9.10 11.56
CA MET A 46 -1.68 -10.44 11.94
C MET A 46 -0.78 -10.33 13.14
N GLY A 47 -1.34 -10.46 14.31
CA GLY A 47 -0.59 -10.26 15.55
C GLY A 47 -0.15 -8.82 15.64
N SER A 48 1.13 -8.58 15.77
CA SER A 48 1.68 -7.24 15.83
C SER A 48 2.06 -6.69 14.47
N ARG A 49 1.78 -7.42 13.41
CA ARG A 49 2.17 -7.01 12.07
C ARG A 49 0.96 -6.58 11.28
N ILE A 50 1.18 -5.65 10.36
CA ILE A 50 0.16 -5.24 9.43
C ILE A 50 0.69 -5.53 8.04
N VAL A 51 -0.07 -6.25 7.26
CA VAL A 51 0.30 -6.56 5.88
C VAL A 51 -0.83 -6.16 4.95
N VAL A 52 -0.50 -5.96 3.70
CA VAL A 52 -1.47 -5.53 2.69
C VAL A 52 -1.36 -6.46 1.50
N PRO A 53 -2.41 -7.18 1.15
CA PRO A 53 -2.36 -8.01 -0.05
C PRO A 53 -2.15 -7.14 -1.28
N LYS A 54 -1.21 -7.52 -2.09
CA LYS A 54 -0.82 -6.73 -3.27
C LYS A 54 -2.01 -6.44 -4.19
N GLU A 55 -2.80 -7.43 -4.45
CA GLU A 55 -3.95 -7.27 -5.33
C GLU A 55 -4.94 -6.27 -4.79
N LYS A 56 -5.18 -6.32 -3.49
CA LYS A 56 -6.12 -5.40 -2.87
C LYS A 56 -5.57 -3.98 -2.84
N PHE A 57 -4.28 -3.87 -2.64
CA PHE A 57 -3.63 -2.56 -2.68
C PHE A 57 -3.77 -1.95 -4.07
N GLN A 58 -3.57 -2.74 -5.10
CA GLN A 58 -3.69 -2.29 -6.47
C GLN A 58 -5.12 -1.80 -6.75
N GLN A 59 -6.11 -2.53 -6.31
CA GLN A 59 -7.50 -2.17 -6.46
C GLN A 59 -7.80 -0.86 -5.73
N TRP A 60 -7.27 -0.73 -4.53
CA TRP A 60 -7.48 0.47 -3.73
C TRP A 60 -6.93 1.71 -4.44
N VAL A 61 -5.74 1.59 -5.00
CA VAL A 61 -5.12 2.69 -5.74
C VAL A 61 -5.98 3.07 -6.95
N GLU A 62 -6.46 2.10 -7.65
CA GLU A 62 -7.29 2.33 -8.83
C GLU A 62 -8.57 3.06 -8.47
N LEU A 63 -9.18 2.69 -7.38
CA LEU A 63 -10.40 3.33 -6.94
C LEU A 63 -10.14 4.77 -6.51
N ARG A 64 -9.02 5.01 -5.85
CA ARG A 64 -8.70 6.34 -5.38
C ARG A 64 -8.29 7.28 -6.50
N THR A 65 -7.81 6.75 -7.58
CA THR A 65 -7.39 7.59 -8.69
C THR A 65 -8.48 7.77 -9.72
N GLY A 66 -9.66 7.33 -9.40
CA GLY A 66 -10.74 7.47 -10.29
C GLY A 66 -10.83 6.37 -11.26
N GLY A 67 -10.03 5.47 -11.05
CA GLY A 67 -9.93 4.35 -11.75
C GLY A 67 -10.63 4.00 -12.89
N LYS A 68 -11.23 4.52 -13.26
CA LYS A 68 -11.72 4.18 -14.12
C LYS A 68 -11.39 4.48 -15.06
N ALA A 69 -11.32 4.29 -15.22
CA ALA A 69 -10.79 4.62 -16.02
C ALA A 69 -11.18 4.63 -16.61
#